data_d2ed8b2513512baee77b2ac3ad73f3e7
#
_entry.id   d2ed8b2513512baee77b2ac3ad73f3e7
#
_cell.length_a   1.000
_cell.length_b   1.000
_cell.length_c   1.000
_cell.angle_alpha   90.00
_cell.angle_beta   90.00
_cell.angle_gamma   90.00
#
_symmetry.space_group_name_H-M   'P 1'
#
loop_
_entity.id
_entity.type
_entity.pdbx_description
1 polymer ?
#
loop_
_entity_poly.entity_id
_entity_poly.type
_entity_poly.pdbx_seq_one_letter_code
_entity_poly.pdbx_strand_id
1 'polypeptide(L)'
;MIERSARCARWAAGAVTLSVFALTHQAGAQGSTSFMDAWLLAIASVPLSARIHEVDGRQPSDFPLTWMSDYAPIFAKAAPPRTSARLVGANVRVVISIGARTLSAIVGRDTVFTAPVSVARGLTLSYGRRTWTFRTPRGGRRVLRKLVDPVWTPPDWHYAEAALDNGLRLVRMPRGGVTLDTRSRLVVRHGVVGVLFRNAHFAELPIDEHLVFGDALFIPPLGTRNRRVAGELGKYALDLGDGYLLHGTTNAATIGQASTHGCIRMRDDDLSWLFANVPRGARISIQ
;
A
#
# COMPACT_ATOMS: atom_id res chain seq x y z
N MET A 1 32.92 34.50 -23.78
CA MET A 1 31.91 35.40 -24.37
C MET A 1 31.03 34.60 -25.29
N ILE A 2 29.96 34.05 -24.77
CA ILE A 2 28.70 33.68 -25.46
C ILE A 2 27.75 33.22 -24.36
N GLU A 3 26.84 34.10 -23.97
CA GLU A 3 25.66 33.82 -23.14
C GLU A 3 24.72 32.87 -23.88
N ARG A 4 24.23 31.85 -23.20
CA ARG A 4 23.01 31.12 -23.61
C ARG A 4 21.96 31.26 -22.54
N SER A 5 20.98 32.08 -22.84
CA SER A 5 19.74 32.28 -22.10
C SER A 5 18.93 30.99 -21.96
N ALA A 6 18.67 30.57 -20.70
CA ALA A 6 17.69 29.56 -20.41
C ALA A 6 16.29 30.19 -20.47
N ARG A 7 15.47 29.78 -21.41
CA ARG A 7 14.01 30.10 -21.43
C ARG A 7 13.28 29.10 -20.58
N CYS A 8 12.75 29.57 -19.44
CA CYS A 8 11.74 28.89 -18.66
C CYS A 8 10.45 28.73 -19.47
N ALA A 9 10.05 27.50 -19.77
CA ALA A 9 8.72 27.20 -20.24
C ALA A 9 7.81 26.98 -19.01
N ARG A 10 7.02 27.99 -18.67
CA ARG A 10 5.87 27.87 -17.74
C ARG A 10 4.74 27.19 -18.49
N TRP A 11 4.37 25.98 -18.11
CA TRP A 11 3.15 25.33 -18.58
C TRP A 11 2.06 25.45 -17.53
N ALA A 12 0.91 25.87 -18.00
CA ALA A 12 -0.28 26.16 -17.21
C ALA A 12 -0.90 24.88 -16.67
N ALA A 13 -0.80 24.67 -15.36
CA ALA A 13 -1.56 23.70 -14.60
C ALA A 13 -2.91 24.31 -14.14
N GLY A 14 -3.75 24.77 -15.08
CA GLY A 14 -4.95 25.53 -14.75
C GLY A 14 -6.28 24.98 -15.25
N ALA A 15 -6.28 23.87 -16.00
CA ALA A 15 -7.51 23.46 -16.72
C ALA A 15 -8.05 22.05 -16.39
N VAL A 16 -7.40 21.26 -15.54
CA VAL A 16 -7.84 19.86 -15.28
C VAL A 16 -8.65 19.73 -13.99
N THR A 17 -8.56 20.69 -13.08
CA THR A 17 -9.22 20.62 -11.76
C THR A 17 -10.70 20.99 -11.75
N LEU A 18 -11.24 21.58 -12.81
CA LEU A 18 -12.66 22.02 -12.84
C LEU A 18 -13.63 21.00 -13.46
N SER A 19 -13.15 19.99 -14.17
CA SER A 19 -14.00 18.98 -14.83
C SER A 19 -14.35 17.78 -13.94
N VAL A 20 -13.63 17.54 -12.84
CA VAL A 20 -13.92 16.42 -11.93
C VAL A 20 -15.04 16.75 -10.95
N PHE A 21 -15.24 18.05 -10.62
CA PHE A 21 -16.28 18.47 -9.67
C PHE A 21 -17.71 18.46 -10.24
N ALA A 22 -17.87 18.44 -11.56
CA ALA A 22 -19.19 18.46 -12.20
C ALA A 22 -19.81 17.07 -12.40
N LEU A 23 -19.05 15.98 -12.27
CA LEU A 23 -19.53 14.61 -12.48
C LEU A 23 -20.01 13.89 -11.22
N THR A 24 -19.74 14.46 -10.03
CA THR A 24 -20.12 13.83 -8.75
C THR A 24 -21.53 14.18 -8.27
N HIS A 25 -22.27 15.07 -8.97
CA HIS A 25 -23.59 15.52 -8.51
C HIS A 25 -24.79 14.82 -9.17
N GLN A 26 -24.58 13.81 -10.02
CA GLN A 26 -25.69 13.08 -10.68
C GLN A 26 -25.72 11.57 -10.49
N ALA A 27 -24.88 11.00 -9.65
CA ALA A 27 -24.96 9.57 -9.29
C ALA A 27 -25.61 9.41 -7.91
N GLY A 28 -26.90 9.56 -7.84
CA GLY A 28 -27.70 9.06 -6.73
C GLY A 28 -27.83 7.55 -6.81
N ALA A 29 -27.56 6.87 -5.70
CA ALA A 29 -27.91 5.49 -5.33
C ALA A 29 -27.36 4.37 -6.22
N GLN A 30 -26.36 3.71 -5.73
CA GLN A 30 -26.03 2.29 -5.64
C GLN A 30 -24.55 2.01 -5.92
N GLY A 31 -23.85 1.51 -4.90
CA GLY A 31 -22.49 0.93 -5.01
C GLY A 31 -21.38 1.94 -4.76
N SER A 32 -20.71 1.80 -3.61
CA SER A 32 -19.47 2.53 -3.32
C SER A 32 -18.36 2.04 -4.25
N THR A 33 -18.18 2.72 -5.38
CA THR A 33 -16.96 2.59 -6.15
C THR A 33 -15.83 3.26 -5.37
N SER A 34 -14.78 2.51 -5.09
CA SER A 34 -13.57 3.01 -4.46
C SER A 34 -13.00 4.19 -5.27
N PHE A 35 -12.41 5.18 -4.57
CA PHE A 35 -11.68 6.28 -5.23
C PHE A 35 -10.66 5.77 -6.25
N MET A 36 -10.04 4.61 -6.01
CA MET A 36 -9.14 3.93 -6.95
C MET A 36 -9.86 3.46 -8.21
N ASP A 37 -11.11 3.01 -8.11
CA ASP A 37 -11.90 2.60 -9.27
C ASP A 37 -12.32 3.80 -10.11
N ALA A 38 -12.66 4.93 -9.48
CA ALA A 38 -12.96 6.18 -10.17
C ALA A 38 -11.71 6.76 -10.84
N TRP A 39 -10.54 6.65 -10.22
CA TRP A 39 -9.25 7.07 -10.76
C TRP A 39 -8.81 6.17 -11.93
N LEU A 40 -8.98 4.86 -11.83
CA LEU A 40 -8.72 3.89 -12.92
C LEU A 40 -9.65 4.11 -14.10
N LEU A 41 -10.94 4.43 -13.87
CA LEU A 41 -11.90 4.77 -14.92
C LEU A 41 -11.54 6.11 -15.58
N ALA A 42 -11.09 7.10 -14.82
CA ALA A 42 -10.63 8.38 -15.38
C ALA A 42 -9.37 8.21 -16.25
N ILE A 43 -8.44 7.34 -15.87
CA ILE A 43 -7.27 7.01 -16.68
C ILE A 43 -7.66 6.17 -17.91
N ALA A 44 -8.64 5.27 -17.78
CA ALA A 44 -9.10 4.45 -18.90
C ALA A 44 -9.80 5.28 -19.99
N SER A 45 -10.40 6.42 -19.64
CA SER A 45 -11.06 7.31 -20.58
C SER A 45 -10.11 8.26 -21.34
N VAL A 46 -8.82 8.32 -20.97
CA VAL A 46 -7.82 9.09 -21.72
C VAL A 46 -7.37 8.27 -22.93
N PRO A 47 -7.47 8.79 -24.17
CA PRO A 47 -7.01 8.08 -25.37
C PRO A 47 -5.55 7.62 -25.20
N LEU A 48 -5.26 6.41 -25.68
CA LEU A 48 -3.92 5.80 -25.57
C LEU A 48 -2.83 6.70 -26.15
N SER A 49 -3.16 7.48 -27.16
CA SER A 49 -2.29 8.49 -27.78
C SER A 49 -1.88 9.65 -26.86
N ALA A 50 -2.65 9.91 -25.80
CA ALA A 50 -2.32 10.96 -24.82
C ALA A 50 -1.43 10.46 -23.67
N ARG A 51 -1.19 9.13 -23.58
CA ARG A 51 -0.41 8.50 -22.50
C ARG A 51 1.05 8.27 -22.85
N ILE A 52 1.42 8.43 -24.13
CA ILE A 52 2.78 8.20 -24.59
C ILE A 52 3.38 9.55 -24.94
N HIS A 53 4.06 10.18 -24.01
CA HIS A 53 5.06 11.16 -24.36
C HIS A 53 6.22 10.41 -24.99
N GLU A 54 6.56 10.83 -26.18
CA GLU A 54 7.70 10.40 -26.99
C GLU A 54 8.97 10.34 -26.12
N VAL A 55 9.32 9.14 -25.70
CA VAL A 55 10.62 8.86 -25.13
C VAL A 55 11.41 8.25 -26.28
N ASP A 56 12.34 9.03 -26.82
CA ASP A 56 13.36 8.56 -27.75
C ASP A 56 12.93 8.25 -29.19
N GLY A 57 11.96 8.99 -29.76
CA GLY A 57 11.69 8.98 -31.23
C GLY A 57 11.22 7.64 -31.82
N ARG A 58 10.76 6.68 -31.01
CA ARG A 58 10.27 5.37 -31.47
C ARG A 58 8.75 5.33 -31.46
N GLN A 59 8.16 4.83 -32.54
CA GLN A 59 6.71 4.63 -32.66
C GLN A 59 6.29 3.36 -31.86
N PRO A 60 5.05 3.30 -31.32
CA PRO A 60 4.52 2.11 -30.63
C PRO A 60 4.51 0.84 -31.48
N SER A 61 4.53 0.95 -32.81
CA SER A 61 4.61 -0.16 -33.76
C SER A 61 5.99 -0.82 -33.84
N ASP A 62 7.02 -0.22 -33.25
CA ASP A 62 8.39 -0.70 -33.31
C ASP A 62 8.72 -1.73 -32.22
N PHE A 63 7.75 -1.99 -31.33
CA PHE A 63 7.88 -3.01 -30.29
C PHE A 63 7.15 -4.29 -30.73
N PRO A 64 7.87 -5.38 -31.04
CA PRO A 64 7.20 -6.65 -31.35
C PRO A 64 6.43 -7.15 -30.14
N LEU A 65 5.15 -7.48 -30.34
CA LEU A 65 4.26 -8.04 -29.29
C LEU A 65 4.75 -9.38 -28.73
N THR A 66 5.84 -9.92 -29.24
CA THR A 66 6.46 -11.20 -28.84
C THR A 66 7.11 -11.17 -27.47
N TRP A 67 7.44 -9.99 -26.91
CA TRP A 67 8.05 -9.92 -25.57
C TRP A 67 7.10 -10.33 -24.43
N MET A 68 5.78 -10.31 -24.66
CA MET A 68 4.81 -10.80 -23.67
C MET A 68 4.73 -12.33 -23.60
N SER A 69 5.10 -13.03 -24.67
CA SER A 69 5.09 -14.51 -24.70
C SER A 69 6.30 -15.14 -24.01
N ASP A 70 7.42 -14.41 -23.93
CA ASP A 70 8.67 -14.93 -23.37
C ASP A 70 8.70 -14.92 -21.83
N TYR A 71 7.76 -14.18 -21.19
CA TYR A 71 7.61 -14.17 -19.73
C TYR A 71 6.59 -15.19 -19.20
N ALA A 72 5.83 -15.84 -20.05
CA ALA A 72 4.84 -16.85 -19.65
C ALA A 72 5.44 -18.13 -19.03
N PRO A 73 6.63 -18.65 -19.41
CA PRO A 73 7.14 -19.90 -18.86
C PRO A 73 7.76 -19.80 -17.46
N ILE A 74 8.09 -18.61 -16.96
CA ILE A 74 8.78 -18.46 -15.67
C ILE A 74 7.84 -18.72 -14.49
N PHE A 75 6.53 -18.61 -14.69
CA PHE A 75 5.51 -18.81 -13.64
C PHE A 75 4.84 -20.20 -13.67
N ALA A 76 5.18 -21.05 -14.63
CA ALA A 76 4.58 -22.36 -14.82
C ALA A 76 5.31 -23.51 -14.08
N LYS A 77 6.12 -23.21 -13.05
CA LYS A 77 6.54 -24.28 -12.14
C LYS A 77 5.33 -24.63 -11.29
N ALA A 78 4.70 -25.78 -11.62
CA ALA A 78 3.53 -26.29 -10.93
C ALA A 78 3.69 -26.11 -9.42
N ALA A 79 2.77 -25.34 -8.80
CA ALA A 79 2.70 -25.26 -7.35
C ALA A 79 2.59 -26.70 -6.83
N PRO A 80 3.36 -27.10 -5.82
CA PRO A 80 3.23 -28.43 -5.23
C PRO A 80 1.77 -28.63 -4.81
N PRO A 81 1.24 -29.85 -4.87
CA PRO A 81 -0.16 -30.13 -4.58
C PRO A 81 -0.50 -29.57 -3.20
N ARG A 82 -1.50 -28.70 -3.16
CA ARG A 82 -2.04 -28.19 -1.90
C ARG A 82 -2.70 -29.38 -1.22
N THR A 83 -2.10 -29.88 -0.15
CA THR A 83 -2.78 -30.87 0.69
C THR A 83 -4.00 -30.15 1.27
N SER A 84 -5.19 -30.58 0.86
CA SER A 84 -6.45 -30.02 1.38
C SER A 84 -6.72 -30.45 2.85
N ALA A 85 -5.96 -31.43 3.35
CA ALA A 85 -6.03 -31.88 4.72
C ALA A 85 -5.45 -30.84 5.67
N ARG A 86 -6.25 -30.47 6.70
CA ARG A 86 -5.79 -29.64 7.81
C ARG A 86 -4.71 -30.37 8.58
N LEU A 87 -3.55 -29.75 8.74
CA LEU A 87 -2.39 -30.32 9.46
C LEU A 87 -2.60 -30.18 10.99
N VAL A 88 -3.57 -30.91 11.53
CA VAL A 88 -3.88 -30.86 12.97
C VAL A 88 -2.74 -31.51 13.75
N GLY A 89 -2.15 -30.78 14.72
CA GLY A 89 -1.11 -31.29 15.60
C GLY A 89 0.30 -31.40 14.96
N ALA A 90 0.46 -31.10 13.69
CA ALA A 90 1.76 -31.13 13.04
C ALA A 90 2.66 -29.98 13.49
N ASN A 91 3.94 -30.26 13.72
CA ASN A 91 4.95 -29.23 14.01
C ASN A 91 5.35 -28.53 12.69
N VAL A 92 4.52 -27.57 12.25
CA VAL A 92 4.75 -26.82 11.03
C VAL A 92 5.79 -25.73 11.27
N ARG A 93 6.85 -25.70 10.48
CA ARG A 93 7.80 -24.59 10.39
C ARG A 93 7.65 -23.89 9.03
N VAL A 94 7.87 -22.59 9.00
CA VAL A 94 7.81 -21.79 7.79
C VAL A 94 9.19 -21.26 7.45
N VAL A 95 9.58 -21.38 6.19
CA VAL A 95 10.82 -20.82 5.66
C VAL A 95 10.46 -19.81 4.58
N ILE A 96 11.00 -18.60 4.68
CA ILE A 96 10.81 -17.51 3.74
C ILE A 96 12.16 -17.16 3.13
N SER A 97 12.30 -17.34 1.84
CA SER A 97 13.47 -16.91 1.08
C SER A 97 13.22 -15.53 0.49
N ILE A 98 13.97 -14.53 0.97
CA ILE A 98 13.89 -13.15 0.46
C ILE A 98 14.38 -13.11 -1.00
N GLY A 99 15.48 -13.80 -1.30
CA GLY A 99 16.06 -13.82 -2.64
C GLY A 99 15.16 -14.50 -3.67
N ALA A 100 14.62 -15.67 -3.32
CA ALA A 100 13.69 -16.39 -4.19
C ALA A 100 12.26 -15.83 -4.16
N ARG A 101 11.94 -14.98 -3.19
CA ARG A 101 10.59 -14.44 -2.95
C ARG A 101 9.53 -15.54 -2.84
N THR A 102 9.86 -16.57 -2.07
CA THR A 102 9.00 -17.73 -1.83
C THR A 102 8.87 -18.00 -0.35
N LEU A 103 7.72 -18.56 0.02
CA LEU A 103 7.45 -19.09 1.34
C LEU A 103 7.17 -20.59 1.22
N SER A 104 7.76 -21.39 2.09
CA SER A 104 7.51 -22.84 2.19
C SER A 104 7.08 -23.20 3.61
N ALA A 105 6.02 -24.01 3.75
CA ALA A 105 5.67 -24.64 5.01
C ALA A 105 6.15 -26.09 4.98
N ILE A 106 6.80 -26.50 6.09
CA ILE A 106 7.53 -27.76 6.20
C ILE A 106 7.05 -28.50 7.45
N VAL A 107 6.77 -29.80 7.28
CA VAL A 107 6.46 -30.73 8.36
C VAL A 107 7.50 -31.84 8.34
N GLY A 108 8.27 -31.99 9.43
CA GLY A 108 9.40 -32.92 9.42
C GLY A 108 10.43 -32.53 8.35
N ARG A 109 10.56 -33.35 7.29
CA ARG A 109 11.43 -33.12 6.13
C ARG A 109 10.66 -32.69 4.88
N ASP A 110 9.35 -32.78 4.89
CA ASP A 110 8.50 -32.60 3.73
C ASP A 110 8.02 -31.16 3.60
N THR A 111 8.16 -30.61 2.39
CA THR A 111 7.54 -29.35 2.02
C THR A 111 6.09 -29.61 1.64
N VAL A 112 5.17 -29.18 2.50
CA VAL A 112 3.73 -29.43 2.34
C VAL A 112 2.99 -28.28 1.65
N PHE A 113 3.65 -27.12 1.53
CA PHE A 113 3.08 -25.95 0.88
C PHE A 113 4.21 -25.02 0.39
N THR A 114 4.02 -24.41 -0.77
CA THR A 114 4.90 -23.34 -1.28
C THR A 114 4.06 -22.30 -2.00
N ALA A 115 4.38 -21.03 -1.79
CA ALA A 115 3.74 -19.92 -2.46
C ALA A 115 4.71 -18.75 -2.71
N PRO A 116 4.50 -17.94 -3.75
CA PRO A 116 5.24 -16.70 -3.96
C PRO A 116 4.84 -15.66 -2.91
N VAL A 117 5.81 -14.85 -2.51
CA VAL A 117 5.61 -13.74 -1.57
C VAL A 117 6.28 -12.48 -2.07
N SER A 118 5.77 -11.32 -1.65
CA SER A 118 6.47 -10.06 -1.81
C SER A 118 7.20 -9.68 -0.54
N VAL A 119 8.36 -9.07 -0.73
CA VAL A 119 9.27 -8.66 0.34
C VAL A 119 9.61 -7.17 0.20
N ALA A 120 10.37 -6.63 1.13
CA ALA A 120 10.76 -5.22 1.11
C ALA A 120 11.54 -4.82 -0.13
N ARG A 121 11.30 -3.59 -0.59
CA ARG A 121 12.00 -2.95 -1.73
C ARG A 121 13.49 -2.72 -1.48
N GLY A 122 13.94 -2.74 -0.22
CA GLY A 122 15.33 -2.45 0.13
C GLY A 122 15.70 -0.97 0.05
N LEU A 123 14.72 -0.08 -0.05
CA LEU A 123 14.91 1.36 -0.16
C LEU A 123 14.99 2.06 1.19
N THR A 124 15.49 3.28 1.16
CA THR A 124 15.51 4.20 2.30
C THR A 124 14.70 5.43 1.94
N LEU A 125 13.79 5.85 2.82
CA LEU A 125 13.03 7.07 2.74
C LEU A 125 13.56 8.06 3.77
N SER A 126 13.86 9.28 3.35
CA SER A 126 14.25 10.37 4.25
C SER A 126 13.28 11.54 4.13
N TYR A 127 12.81 12.05 5.27
CA TYR A 127 11.98 13.24 5.34
C TYR A 127 12.39 14.10 6.55
N GLY A 128 12.87 15.29 6.29
CA GLY A 128 13.45 16.16 7.30
C GLY A 128 14.62 15.47 8.03
N ARG A 129 14.50 15.33 9.36
CA ARG A 129 15.53 14.66 10.19
C ARG A 129 15.27 13.17 10.41
N ARG A 130 14.26 12.59 9.78
CA ARG A 130 13.88 11.19 9.94
C ARG A 130 14.26 10.40 8.71
N THR A 131 14.72 9.17 8.96
CA THR A 131 15.06 8.19 7.92
C THR A 131 14.45 6.85 8.28
N TRP A 132 13.83 6.20 7.30
CA TRP A 132 13.29 4.84 7.42
C TRP A 132 13.94 3.95 6.38
N THR A 133 14.39 2.78 6.80
CA THR A 133 14.96 1.77 5.91
C THR A 133 13.99 0.60 5.80
N PHE A 134 13.55 0.31 4.58
CA PHE A 134 12.55 -0.71 4.29
C PHE A 134 13.21 -2.04 3.96
N ARG A 135 13.32 -2.90 4.97
CA ARG A 135 13.92 -4.23 4.82
C ARG A 135 13.03 -5.27 5.49
N THR A 136 12.85 -6.40 4.82
CA THR A 136 12.30 -7.60 5.46
C THR A 136 13.38 -8.16 6.40
N PRO A 137 13.11 -8.31 7.71
CA PRO A 137 14.13 -8.71 8.68
C PRO A 137 14.49 -10.18 8.49
N ARG A 138 15.78 -10.47 8.42
CA ARG A 138 16.29 -11.85 8.40
C ARG A 138 16.30 -12.44 9.82
N GLY A 139 16.35 -13.77 9.90
CA GLY A 139 16.48 -14.50 11.15
C GLY A 139 15.23 -15.26 11.57
N GLY A 140 15.24 -15.76 12.80
CA GLY A 140 14.15 -16.53 13.37
C GLY A 140 13.06 -15.66 13.98
N ARG A 141 11.81 -15.95 13.66
CA ARG A 141 10.63 -15.33 14.25
C ARG A 141 9.61 -16.40 14.67
N ARG A 142 8.54 -15.95 15.32
CA ARG A 142 7.41 -16.82 15.68
C ARG A 142 6.10 -16.13 15.31
N VAL A 143 5.09 -16.93 15.02
CA VAL A 143 3.72 -16.42 14.90
C VAL A 143 3.22 -16.06 16.30
N LEU A 144 3.12 -14.78 16.61
CA LEU A 144 2.64 -14.29 17.89
C LEU A 144 1.11 -14.27 17.95
N ARG A 145 0.46 -13.79 16.90
CA ARG A 145 -0.99 -13.69 16.78
C ARG A 145 -1.44 -14.04 15.37
N LYS A 146 -2.69 -14.47 15.27
CA LYS A 146 -3.41 -14.67 14.01
C LYS A 146 -4.57 -13.68 14.01
N LEU A 147 -4.66 -12.85 12.97
CA LEU A 147 -5.61 -11.75 12.89
C LEU A 147 -6.59 -12.02 11.74
N VAL A 148 -7.88 -11.81 12.00
CA VAL A 148 -8.96 -11.83 11.01
C VAL A 148 -9.36 -10.40 10.76
N ASP A 149 -9.60 -10.04 9.51
CA ASP A 149 -9.95 -8.69 9.06
C ASP A 149 -9.06 -7.60 9.72
N PRO A 150 -7.72 -7.74 9.58
CA PRO A 150 -6.79 -6.85 10.24
C PRO A 150 -6.93 -5.43 9.72
N VAL A 151 -6.99 -4.47 10.65
CA VAL A 151 -7.00 -3.04 10.31
C VAL A 151 -5.58 -2.51 10.34
N TRP A 152 -5.14 -1.94 9.22
CA TRP A 152 -3.85 -1.29 9.15
C TRP A 152 -3.87 0.08 9.82
N THR A 153 -2.85 0.38 10.60
CA THR A 153 -2.60 1.71 11.15
C THR A 153 -1.35 2.26 10.47
N PRO A 154 -1.50 3.14 9.45
CA PRO A 154 -0.37 3.67 8.69
C PRO A 154 0.68 4.30 9.61
N PRO A 155 1.94 3.87 9.55
CA PRO A 155 3.03 4.54 10.26
C PRO A 155 3.39 5.87 9.61
N ASP A 156 4.19 6.69 10.30
CA ASP A 156 4.52 8.04 9.84
C ASP A 156 5.23 8.08 8.48
N TRP A 157 6.01 7.05 8.15
CA TRP A 157 6.68 6.97 6.86
C TRP A 157 5.70 6.94 5.67
N HIS A 158 4.52 6.36 5.85
CA HIS A 158 3.47 6.35 4.82
C HIS A 158 3.04 7.77 4.42
N TYR A 159 2.83 8.61 5.41
CA TYR A 159 2.49 10.02 5.19
C TYR A 159 3.68 10.82 4.66
N ALA A 160 4.91 10.47 5.08
CA ALA A 160 6.13 11.12 4.59
C ALA A 160 6.37 10.79 3.11
N GLU A 161 6.15 9.54 2.69
CA GLU A 161 6.21 9.12 1.30
C GLU A 161 5.17 9.88 0.46
N ALA A 162 3.90 9.88 0.90
CA ALA A 162 2.84 10.61 0.22
C ALA A 162 3.09 12.14 0.15
N ALA A 163 3.68 12.73 1.20
CA ALA A 163 4.03 14.15 1.18
C ALA A 163 5.14 14.45 0.16
N LEU A 164 6.16 13.60 0.07
CA LEU A 164 7.24 13.75 -0.92
C LEU A 164 6.72 13.60 -2.35
N ASP A 165 5.92 12.57 -2.60
CA ASP A 165 5.37 12.26 -3.93
C ASP A 165 4.47 13.40 -4.46
N ASN A 166 3.84 14.17 -3.55
CA ASN A 166 2.94 15.26 -3.91
C ASN A 166 3.52 16.66 -3.63
N GLY A 167 4.79 16.78 -3.24
CA GLY A 167 5.42 18.07 -2.95
C GLY A 167 4.79 18.79 -1.76
N LEU A 168 4.22 18.06 -0.80
CA LEU A 168 3.53 18.60 0.34
C LEU A 168 4.44 18.65 1.58
N ARG A 169 4.15 19.61 2.45
CA ARG A 169 4.77 19.70 3.77
C ARG A 169 4.06 18.79 4.76
N LEU A 170 4.81 17.90 5.41
CA LEU A 170 4.26 16.96 6.38
C LEU A 170 4.11 17.62 7.76
N VAL A 171 2.91 17.56 8.33
CA VAL A 171 2.59 18.10 9.65
C VAL A 171 1.98 17.03 10.53
N ARG A 172 2.61 16.73 11.67
CA ARG A 172 1.99 15.89 12.68
C ARG A 172 0.93 16.70 13.43
N MET A 173 -0.30 16.25 13.43
CA MET A 173 -1.38 16.87 14.13
C MET A 173 -1.18 16.77 15.65
N PRO A 174 -1.05 17.89 16.39
CA PRO A 174 -0.93 17.87 17.86
C PRO A 174 -2.28 17.54 18.51
N ARG A 175 -2.25 17.12 19.78
CA ARG A 175 -3.48 16.78 20.53
C ARG A 175 -4.48 17.92 20.61
N GLY A 176 -4.00 19.17 20.70
CA GLY A 176 -4.84 20.36 20.76
C GLY A 176 -5.42 20.81 19.42
N GLY A 177 -5.13 20.10 18.34
CA GLY A 177 -5.54 20.48 16.99
C GLY A 177 -4.64 21.53 16.33
N VAL A 178 -4.97 21.90 15.10
CA VAL A 178 -4.22 22.86 14.28
C VAL A 178 -5.16 23.95 13.79
N THR A 179 -4.77 25.20 13.91
CA THR A 179 -5.47 26.32 13.28
C THR A 179 -5.19 26.28 11.79
N LEU A 180 -6.24 26.18 10.98
CA LEU A 180 -6.15 26.22 9.52
C LEU A 180 -6.18 27.66 9.03
N ASP A 181 -7.12 28.45 9.56
CA ASP A 181 -7.30 29.87 9.28
C ASP A 181 -7.96 30.60 10.48
N THR A 182 -8.36 31.87 10.28
CA THR A 182 -9.01 32.69 11.34
C THR A 182 -10.39 32.17 11.77
N ARG A 183 -10.99 31.23 11.00
CA ARG A 183 -12.38 30.78 11.20
C ARG A 183 -12.47 29.26 11.43
N SER A 184 -11.39 28.51 11.25
CA SER A 184 -11.44 27.06 11.28
C SER A 184 -10.20 26.43 11.91
N ARG A 185 -10.40 25.27 12.55
CA ARG A 185 -9.37 24.48 13.20
C ARG A 185 -9.57 23.01 12.88
N LEU A 186 -8.49 22.29 12.64
CA LEU A 186 -8.46 20.83 12.54
C LEU A 186 -8.37 20.27 13.96
N VAL A 187 -9.36 19.50 14.39
CA VAL A 187 -9.43 18.93 15.75
C VAL A 187 -9.90 17.47 15.72
N VAL A 188 -9.75 16.77 16.85
CA VAL A 188 -10.31 15.43 17.04
C VAL A 188 -11.53 15.54 17.95
N ARG A 189 -12.68 15.01 17.50
CA ARG A 189 -13.88 14.82 18.31
C ARG A 189 -14.43 13.42 18.09
N HIS A 190 -14.85 12.74 19.15
CA HIS A 190 -15.40 11.39 19.12
C HIS A 190 -14.53 10.36 18.32
N GLY A 191 -13.20 10.53 18.40
CA GLY A 191 -12.26 9.65 17.71
C GLY A 191 -12.14 9.87 16.20
N VAL A 192 -12.68 10.98 15.68
CA VAL A 192 -12.58 11.39 14.27
C VAL A 192 -11.91 12.75 14.17
N VAL A 193 -11.08 12.93 13.15
CA VAL A 193 -10.54 14.23 12.77
C VAL A 193 -11.59 14.96 11.96
N GLY A 194 -11.80 16.22 12.28
CA GLY A 194 -12.74 17.08 11.57
C GLY A 194 -12.36 18.55 11.67
N VAL A 195 -13.03 19.38 10.90
CA VAL A 195 -12.91 20.84 10.93
C VAL A 195 -13.92 21.43 11.89
N LEU A 196 -13.43 22.12 12.90
CA LEU A 196 -14.24 22.92 13.83
C LEU A 196 -14.25 24.37 13.36
N PHE A 197 -15.42 24.85 12.99
CA PHE A 197 -15.66 26.23 12.59
C PHE A 197 -15.93 27.13 13.77
N ARG A 198 -15.80 28.45 13.58
CA ARG A 198 -15.99 29.46 14.62
C ARG A 198 -17.41 29.50 15.22
N ASN A 199 -18.42 29.10 14.45
CA ASN A 199 -19.80 28.91 14.88
C ASN A 199 -20.04 27.62 15.67
N ALA A 200 -18.98 26.94 16.12
CA ALA A 200 -18.98 25.69 16.83
C ALA A 200 -19.47 24.46 15.98
N HIS A 201 -19.76 24.66 14.69
CA HIS A 201 -20.06 23.54 13.79
C HIS A 201 -18.82 22.67 13.62
N PHE A 202 -18.99 21.34 13.70
CA PHE A 202 -17.93 20.35 13.46
C PHE A 202 -18.28 19.51 12.25
N ALA A 203 -17.43 19.55 11.23
CA ALA A 203 -17.54 18.72 10.04
C ALA A 203 -16.48 17.60 10.11
N GLU A 204 -16.93 16.35 10.19
CA GLU A 204 -16.04 15.19 10.13
C GLU A 204 -15.35 15.11 8.76
N LEU A 205 -14.07 14.74 8.75
CA LEU A 205 -13.32 14.48 7.51
C LEU A 205 -13.41 12.98 7.13
N PRO A 206 -13.30 12.67 5.82
CA PRO A 206 -13.24 11.29 5.35
C PRO A 206 -12.18 10.49 6.10
N ILE A 207 -12.49 9.21 6.39
CA ILE A 207 -11.60 8.36 7.21
C ILE A 207 -10.58 7.60 6.37
N ASP A 208 -10.77 7.52 5.07
CA ASP A 208 -9.99 6.78 4.07
C ASP A 208 -9.16 7.69 3.16
N GLU A 209 -9.12 8.98 3.45
CA GLU A 209 -8.38 9.97 2.67
C GLU A 209 -7.23 10.61 3.45
N HIS A 210 -6.25 11.13 2.71
CA HIS A 210 -5.21 11.97 3.28
C HIS A 210 -5.78 13.34 3.66
N LEU A 211 -5.43 13.82 4.87
CA LEU A 211 -5.85 15.12 5.34
C LEU A 211 -4.91 16.21 4.77
N VAL A 212 -5.32 16.82 3.66
CA VAL A 212 -4.52 17.85 2.98
C VAL A 212 -5.22 19.20 3.08
N PHE A 213 -4.51 20.21 3.59
CA PHE A 213 -4.98 21.60 3.65
C PHE A 213 -3.85 22.53 3.18
N GLY A 214 -4.11 23.29 2.12
CA GLY A 214 -3.10 24.13 1.48
C GLY A 214 -1.93 23.29 0.96
N ASP A 215 -0.73 23.60 1.42
CA ASP A 215 0.52 22.90 1.10
C ASP A 215 0.86 21.77 2.08
N ALA A 216 -0.01 21.48 3.05
CA ALA A 216 0.31 20.57 4.15
C ALA A 216 -0.53 19.28 4.13
N LEU A 217 0.16 18.15 4.27
CA LEU A 217 -0.42 16.84 4.57
C LEU A 217 -0.31 16.60 6.09
N PHE A 218 -1.45 16.35 6.72
CA PHE A 218 -1.52 16.16 8.17
C PHE A 218 -1.53 14.68 8.54
N ILE A 219 -0.66 14.29 9.48
CA ILE A 219 -0.67 12.95 10.06
C ILE A 219 -1.76 12.92 11.15
N PRO A 220 -2.84 12.13 10.99
CA PRO A 220 -3.86 11.98 12.01
C PRO A 220 -3.28 11.39 13.29
N PRO A 221 -3.78 11.76 14.48
CA PRO A 221 -3.34 11.14 15.74
C PRO A 221 -3.64 9.64 15.77
N LEU A 222 -2.76 8.88 16.42
CA LEU A 222 -3.01 7.45 16.70
C LEU A 222 -4.33 7.31 17.49
N GLY A 223 -5.09 6.27 17.14
CA GLY A 223 -6.38 5.98 17.77
C GLY A 223 -7.57 6.65 17.10
N THR A 224 -7.36 7.60 16.16
CA THR A 224 -8.47 8.16 15.37
C THR A 224 -8.89 7.21 14.25
N ARG A 225 -10.14 7.29 13.82
CA ARG A 225 -10.66 6.54 12.67
C ARG A 225 -9.91 6.89 11.38
N ASN A 226 -9.51 8.16 11.20
CA ASN A 226 -8.73 8.63 10.05
C ASN A 226 -7.30 8.08 9.97
N ARG A 227 -6.85 7.35 11.01
CA ARG A 227 -5.56 6.64 11.01
C ARG A 227 -5.72 5.12 10.95
N ARG A 228 -6.84 4.64 10.42
CA ARG A 228 -7.16 3.22 10.34
C ARG A 228 -7.66 2.90 8.94
N VAL A 229 -6.98 1.98 8.27
CA VAL A 229 -7.32 1.53 6.92
C VAL A 229 -7.76 0.08 6.98
N ALA A 230 -9.00 -0.17 6.65
CA ALA A 230 -9.55 -1.53 6.55
C ALA A 230 -9.22 -2.12 5.17
N GLY A 231 -9.07 -3.46 5.12
CA GLY A 231 -8.88 -4.19 3.85
C GLY A 231 -7.47 -4.18 3.28
N GLU A 232 -6.61 -3.21 3.62
CA GLU A 232 -5.25 -3.10 3.06
C GLU A 232 -4.38 -4.34 3.32
N LEU A 233 -4.60 -5.02 4.43
CA LEU A 233 -3.83 -6.20 4.84
C LEU A 233 -4.48 -7.53 4.40
N GLY A 234 -5.53 -7.47 3.56
CA GLY A 234 -6.31 -8.64 3.19
C GLY A 234 -7.14 -9.21 4.35
N LYS A 235 -7.70 -10.41 4.14
CA LYS A 235 -8.62 -11.05 5.10
C LYS A 235 -7.93 -11.58 6.36
N TYR A 236 -6.67 -11.98 6.26
CA TYR A 236 -5.89 -12.59 7.34
C TYR A 236 -4.53 -11.94 7.49
N ALA A 237 -3.97 -12.01 8.70
CA ALA A 237 -2.56 -11.73 8.92
C ALA A 237 -1.99 -12.61 10.03
N LEU A 238 -0.68 -12.92 9.94
CA LEU A 238 0.13 -13.52 10.99
C LEU A 238 1.09 -12.47 11.50
N ASP A 239 0.98 -12.13 12.78
CA ASP A 239 1.87 -11.18 13.45
C ASP A 239 3.17 -11.88 13.86
N LEU A 240 4.29 -11.33 13.38
CA LEU A 240 5.64 -11.86 13.58
C LEU A 240 6.45 -11.06 14.61
N GLY A 241 5.82 -10.08 15.26
CA GLY A 241 6.45 -9.15 16.19
C GLY A 241 7.12 -7.96 15.51
N ASP A 242 7.48 -6.96 16.32
CA ASP A 242 8.16 -5.72 15.91
C ASP A 242 7.46 -4.95 14.78
N GLY A 243 6.14 -5.10 14.65
CA GLY A 243 5.34 -4.49 13.58
C GLY A 243 5.42 -5.21 12.23
N TYR A 244 6.09 -6.35 12.14
CA TYR A 244 6.15 -7.14 10.92
C TYR A 244 4.98 -8.13 10.83
N LEU A 245 4.34 -8.12 9.68
CA LEU A 245 3.22 -9.01 9.38
C LEU A 245 3.53 -9.87 8.16
N LEU A 246 3.00 -11.08 8.15
CA LEU A 246 2.73 -11.85 6.95
C LEU A 246 1.22 -11.66 6.68
N HIS A 247 0.85 -11.00 5.59
CA HIS A 247 -0.52 -10.55 5.35
C HIS A 247 -0.94 -10.70 3.89
N GLY A 248 -2.24 -10.64 3.64
CA GLY A 248 -2.81 -10.67 2.32
C GLY A 248 -2.65 -9.34 1.55
N THR A 249 -3.32 -9.24 0.42
CA THR A 249 -3.31 -8.04 -0.41
C THR A 249 -4.50 -7.96 -1.33
N THR A 250 -5.00 -6.77 -1.55
CA THR A 250 -5.95 -6.46 -2.62
C THR A 250 -5.28 -6.35 -3.99
N ASN A 251 -3.95 -6.15 -4.04
CA ASN A 251 -3.18 -6.05 -5.28
C ASN A 251 -2.30 -7.29 -5.50
N ALA A 252 -2.89 -8.32 -6.11
CA ALA A 252 -2.21 -9.58 -6.40
C ALA A 252 -1.09 -9.46 -7.46
N ALA A 253 -1.09 -8.41 -8.29
CA ALA A 253 -0.08 -8.19 -9.33
C ALA A 253 1.32 -7.93 -8.76
N THR A 254 1.40 -7.49 -7.50
CA THR A 254 2.69 -7.22 -6.83
C THR A 254 3.32 -8.47 -6.20
N ILE A 255 2.63 -9.62 -6.19
CA ILE A 255 3.14 -10.84 -5.56
C ILE A 255 4.33 -11.40 -6.35
N GLY A 256 5.36 -11.82 -5.62
CA GLY A 256 6.64 -12.26 -6.19
C GLY A 256 7.64 -11.11 -6.45
N GLN A 257 7.31 -9.89 -6.06
CA GLN A 257 8.15 -8.71 -6.26
C GLN A 257 8.75 -8.19 -4.94
N ALA A 258 9.81 -7.37 -5.05
CA ALA A 258 10.33 -6.56 -3.95
C ALA A 258 9.53 -5.25 -3.91
N SER A 259 8.34 -5.26 -3.32
CA SER A 259 7.35 -4.18 -3.41
C SER A 259 6.83 -3.67 -2.06
N THR A 260 7.27 -4.25 -0.93
CA THR A 260 6.77 -3.86 0.40
C THR A 260 7.74 -2.93 1.14
N HIS A 261 7.30 -2.41 2.27
CA HIS A 261 8.10 -1.60 3.19
C HIS A 261 8.71 -2.41 4.35
N GLY A 262 8.58 -3.74 4.32
CA GLY A 262 9.15 -4.61 5.37
C GLY A 262 8.33 -5.85 5.62
N CYS A 263 7.01 -5.73 5.61
CA CYS A 263 6.09 -6.86 5.75
C CYS A 263 6.24 -7.85 4.58
N ILE A 264 5.75 -9.06 4.81
CA ILE A 264 5.72 -10.12 3.80
C ILE A 264 4.28 -10.21 3.30
N ARG A 265 4.10 -10.04 2.00
CA ARG A 265 2.78 -10.01 1.36
C ARG A 265 2.59 -11.27 0.51
N MET A 266 1.41 -11.85 0.53
CA MET A 266 1.06 -13.00 -0.29
C MET A 266 -0.40 -12.93 -0.74
N ARG A 267 -0.81 -13.82 -1.64
CA ARG A 267 -2.20 -13.92 -2.09
C ARG A 267 -3.10 -14.35 -0.92
N ASP A 268 -4.32 -13.84 -0.87
CA ASP A 268 -5.26 -14.16 0.19
C ASP A 268 -5.60 -15.66 0.28
N ASP A 269 -5.70 -16.35 -0.87
CA ASP A 269 -5.92 -17.80 -0.89
C ASP A 269 -4.77 -18.58 -0.26
N ASP A 270 -3.53 -18.20 -0.58
CA ASP A 270 -2.33 -18.82 -0.04
C ASP A 270 -2.20 -18.55 1.47
N LEU A 271 -2.52 -17.31 1.86
CA LEU A 271 -2.51 -16.92 3.28
C LEU A 271 -3.64 -17.62 4.06
N SER A 272 -4.79 -17.84 3.46
CA SER A 272 -5.89 -18.60 4.05
C SER A 272 -5.45 -20.00 4.43
N TRP A 273 -4.69 -20.67 3.54
CA TRP A 273 -4.09 -21.97 3.85
C TRP A 273 -3.11 -21.90 5.03
N LEU A 274 -2.19 -20.93 5.03
CA LEU A 274 -1.27 -20.72 6.14
C LEU A 274 -2.02 -20.42 7.45
N PHE A 275 -3.02 -19.55 7.39
CA PHE A 275 -3.83 -19.20 8.53
C PHE A 275 -4.52 -20.43 9.13
N ALA A 276 -5.00 -21.36 8.31
CA ALA A 276 -5.61 -22.58 8.78
C ALA A 276 -4.60 -23.56 9.42
N ASN A 277 -3.40 -23.68 8.83
CA ASN A 277 -2.48 -24.79 9.10
C ASN A 277 -1.25 -24.42 9.96
N VAL A 278 -0.87 -23.14 10.01
CA VAL A 278 0.28 -22.67 10.81
C VAL A 278 -0.22 -22.24 12.19
N PRO A 279 0.15 -22.91 13.30
CA PRO A 279 -0.32 -22.55 14.63
C PRO A 279 0.38 -21.29 15.18
N ARG A 280 -0.21 -20.68 16.20
CA ARG A 280 0.49 -19.70 17.05
C ARG A 280 1.72 -20.37 17.66
N GLY A 281 2.82 -19.61 17.79
CA GLY A 281 4.10 -20.11 18.25
C GLY A 281 4.94 -20.80 17.18
N ALA A 282 4.40 -21.11 16.01
CA ALA A 282 5.15 -21.73 14.91
C ALA A 282 6.41 -20.93 14.57
N ARG A 283 7.48 -21.64 14.26
CA ARG A 283 8.76 -21.02 13.89
C ARG A 283 8.72 -20.57 12.44
N ILE A 284 9.18 -19.34 12.23
CA ILE A 284 9.40 -18.75 10.91
C ILE A 284 10.87 -18.41 10.77
N SER A 285 11.50 -18.92 9.72
CA SER A 285 12.89 -18.60 9.36
C SER A 285 12.86 -17.72 8.11
N ILE A 286 13.41 -16.51 8.21
CA ILE A 286 13.53 -15.55 7.09
C ILE A 286 15.01 -15.46 6.70
N GLN A 287 15.33 -15.81 5.45
CA GLN A 287 16.71 -15.95 4.95
C GLN A 287 16.91 -15.34 3.56
#